data_40a2f09e551a0b5a3ba64029cfd8d280
#
_entry.id   40a2f09e551a0b5a3ba64029cfd8d280
#
_cell.length_a   1.000
_cell.length_b   1.000
_cell.length_c   1.000
_cell.angle_alpha   90.00
_cell.angle_beta   90.00
_cell.angle_gamma   90.00
#
_symmetry.space_group_name_H-M   'P 1'
#
loop_
_entity.id
_entity.type
_entity.pdbx_description
1 polymer ?
#
loop_
_entity_poly.entity_id
_entity_poly.type
_entity_poly.pdbx_seq_one_letter_code
_entity_poly.pdbx_strand_id
1 'polypeptide(L)'
;MSGDVVVFAASSLTDAFKELASEFQKAHPSARAVFSFGGSSQLAIQLINGARADVFASADQDQMDVVQRGRGLAGGQQVFVRNRLMVIAPRDNPAGITSLQDLAKPGIKVVSAQASVPIGYYTAQLLKSASGHADFGGDFQRRVERNVVSREDTVRQIVAKIQLGEADAAVVYVTDVTPRIADQFVRISLPEDLQVTATYPIAVGNGRNPAGGEAFVAFVESPPAQAILARWGFLPPTDGA
;
A
#
# COMPACT_ATOMS: atom_id res chain seq x y z
N MET A 1 19.13 9.55 21.38
CA MET A 1 19.04 8.91 20.05
C MET A 1 19.61 9.88 19.01
N SER A 2 20.45 9.38 18.10
CA SER A 2 21.10 10.18 17.06
C SER A 2 21.41 9.32 15.84
N GLY A 3 21.74 9.95 14.71
CA GLY A 3 22.15 9.29 13.47
C GLY A 3 20.97 8.89 12.56
N ASP A 4 21.29 8.16 11.49
CA ASP A 4 20.32 7.72 10.51
C ASP A 4 19.46 6.57 11.07
N VAL A 5 18.16 6.63 10.81
CA VAL A 5 17.18 5.57 11.04
C VAL A 5 16.77 5.06 9.67
N VAL A 6 17.23 3.88 9.31
CA VAL A 6 16.92 3.26 8.00
C VAL A 6 15.55 2.61 8.05
N VAL A 7 14.62 3.11 7.24
CA VAL A 7 13.23 2.67 7.20
C VAL A 7 12.94 2.03 5.84
N PHE A 8 12.61 0.75 5.83
CA PHE A 8 12.05 0.06 4.68
C PHE A 8 10.53 0.16 4.74
N ALA A 9 9.90 0.78 3.76
CA ALA A 9 8.47 1.06 3.79
C ALA A 9 7.79 0.77 2.45
N ALA A 10 6.57 0.25 2.51
CA ALA A 10 5.73 0.03 1.34
C ALA A 10 5.61 1.30 0.48
N SER A 11 5.62 1.15 -0.84
CA SER A 11 5.58 2.28 -1.79
C SER A 11 4.36 3.18 -1.62
N SER A 12 3.22 2.65 -1.17
CA SER A 12 2.00 3.40 -0.84
C SER A 12 2.16 4.36 0.34
N LEU A 13 3.18 4.16 1.19
CA LEU A 13 3.48 5.04 2.34
C LEU A 13 4.36 6.24 1.97
N THR A 14 4.87 6.33 0.73
CA THR A 14 5.94 7.26 0.34
C THR A 14 5.65 8.71 0.73
N ASP A 15 4.49 9.24 0.37
CA ASP A 15 4.21 10.67 0.57
C ASP A 15 3.92 10.98 2.04
N ALA A 16 3.12 10.14 2.70
CA ALA A 16 2.81 10.28 4.12
C ALA A 16 4.08 10.15 4.99
N PHE A 17 4.95 9.18 4.69
CA PHE A 17 6.18 8.97 5.46
C PHE A 17 7.23 10.07 5.24
N LYS A 18 7.25 10.72 4.08
CA LYS A 18 8.07 11.91 3.88
C LYS A 18 7.62 13.09 4.75
N GLU A 19 6.32 13.27 4.92
CA GLU A 19 5.79 14.28 5.85
C GLU A 19 6.11 13.89 7.30
N LEU A 20 5.87 12.62 7.68
CA LEU A 20 6.23 12.10 9.00
C LEU A 20 7.71 12.28 9.33
N ALA A 21 8.61 12.07 8.34
CA ALA A 21 10.04 12.29 8.55
C ALA A 21 10.38 13.72 8.91
N SER A 22 9.71 14.69 8.29
CA SER A 22 9.90 16.11 8.62
C SER A 22 9.49 16.40 10.08
N GLU A 23 8.37 15.86 10.53
CA GLU A 23 7.91 16.04 11.90
C GLU A 23 8.76 15.25 12.92
N PHE A 24 9.17 14.04 12.56
CA PHE A 24 10.11 13.24 13.36
C PHE A 24 11.43 13.98 13.56
N GLN A 25 11.98 14.60 12.50
CA GLN A 25 13.21 15.38 12.58
C GLN A 25 13.09 16.60 13.51
N LYS A 26 11.90 17.24 13.57
CA LYS A 26 11.65 18.35 14.52
C LYS A 26 11.64 17.86 15.96
N ALA A 27 11.02 16.70 16.20
CA ALA A 27 10.97 16.08 17.54
C ALA A 27 12.32 15.50 17.97
N HIS A 28 13.14 15.07 17.01
CA HIS A 28 14.43 14.40 17.22
C HIS A 28 15.53 15.01 16.34
N PRO A 29 16.04 16.23 16.63
CA PRO A 29 16.94 16.97 15.74
C PRO A 29 18.25 16.25 15.40
N SER A 30 18.69 15.33 16.25
CA SER A 30 19.92 14.55 16.05
C SER A 30 19.70 13.22 15.31
N ALA A 31 18.46 12.89 14.93
CA ALA A 31 18.12 11.68 14.20
C ALA A 31 17.49 12.03 12.85
N ARG A 32 17.74 11.21 11.82
CA ARG A 32 17.19 11.41 10.48
C ARG A 32 16.61 10.10 9.94
N ALA A 33 15.35 10.07 9.56
CA ALA A 33 14.76 8.93 8.86
C ALA A 33 15.24 8.89 7.40
N VAL A 34 15.78 7.74 6.99
CA VAL A 34 16.27 7.46 5.63
C VAL A 34 15.46 6.31 5.06
N PHE A 35 14.74 6.56 3.98
CA PHE A 35 13.77 5.61 3.43
C PHE A 35 14.30 4.81 2.25
N SER A 36 13.93 3.52 2.23
CA SER A 36 13.88 2.68 1.04
C SER A 36 12.41 2.33 0.79
N PHE A 37 11.81 2.94 -0.24
CA PHE A 37 10.44 2.65 -0.63
C PHE A 37 10.39 1.61 -1.75
N GLY A 38 9.52 0.60 -1.60
CA GLY A 38 9.39 -0.49 -2.56
C GLY A 38 8.13 -1.32 -2.36
N GLY A 39 7.95 -2.36 -3.16
CA GLY A 39 6.96 -3.38 -2.88
C GLY A 39 7.30 -4.11 -1.58
N SER A 40 6.31 -4.31 -0.70
CA SER A 40 6.59 -4.97 0.59
C SER A 40 7.23 -6.34 0.42
N SER A 41 6.86 -7.11 -0.61
CA SER A 41 7.45 -8.40 -0.94
C SER A 41 8.94 -8.29 -1.33
N GLN A 42 9.30 -7.29 -2.13
CA GLN A 42 10.70 -7.06 -2.51
C GLN A 42 11.54 -6.64 -1.28
N LEU A 43 11.01 -5.75 -0.44
CA LEU A 43 11.66 -5.31 0.79
C LEU A 43 11.82 -6.47 1.79
N ALA A 44 10.80 -7.32 1.92
CA ALA A 44 10.86 -8.51 2.75
C ALA A 44 11.97 -9.47 2.29
N ILE A 45 12.06 -9.73 0.98
CA ILE A 45 13.14 -10.55 0.40
C ILE A 45 14.52 -9.93 0.69
N GLN A 46 14.69 -8.62 0.57
CA GLN A 46 15.94 -7.96 0.89
C GLN A 46 16.32 -8.16 2.37
N LEU A 47 15.35 -7.99 3.29
CA LEU A 47 15.57 -8.15 4.73
C LEU A 47 15.97 -9.59 5.10
N ILE A 48 15.28 -10.61 4.58
CA ILE A 48 15.64 -12.01 4.86
C ILE A 48 16.97 -12.43 4.23
N ASN A 49 17.40 -11.73 3.17
CA ASN A 49 18.71 -11.92 2.53
C ASN A 49 19.82 -11.05 3.15
N GLY A 50 19.58 -10.43 4.31
CA GLY A 50 20.59 -9.76 5.11
C GLY A 50 20.70 -8.24 4.92
N ALA A 51 19.80 -7.62 4.16
CA ALA A 51 19.67 -6.16 4.20
C ALA A 51 19.27 -5.71 5.62
N ARG A 52 19.81 -4.57 6.06
CA ARG A 52 19.58 -4.06 7.40
C ARG A 52 18.72 -2.82 7.34
N ALA A 53 17.57 -2.87 8.02
CA ALA A 53 16.73 -1.72 8.28
C ALA A 53 16.40 -1.65 9.77
N ASP A 54 16.30 -0.44 10.30
CA ASP A 54 15.93 -0.20 11.69
C ASP A 54 14.41 -0.29 11.88
N VAL A 55 13.65 -0.08 10.79
CA VAL A 55 12.19 -0.21 10.77
C VAL A 55 11.75 -0.87 9.46
N PHE A 56 10.76 -1.75 9.55
CA PHE A 56 10.02 -2.27 8.41
C PHE A 56 8.52 -1.93 8.55
N ALA A 57 7.95 -1.28 7.53
CA ALA A 57 6.53 -0.94 7.43
C ALA A 57 5.94 -1.57 6.16
N SER A 58 5.13 -2.60 6.32
CA SER A 58 4.52 -3.38 5.24
C SER A 58 3.11 -2.90 4.91
N ALA A 59 2.63 -3.18 3.69
CA ALA A 59 1.24 -2.96 3.28
C ALA A 59 0.36 -4.21 3.46
N ASP A 60 0.88 -5.28 4.00
CA ASP A 60 0.12 -6.46 4.44
C ASP A 60 0.84 -7.20 5.57
N GLN A 61 0.09 -8.10 6.22
CA GLN A 61 0.57 -8.93 7.30
C GLN A 61 1.49 -10.06 6.79
N ASP A 62 1.21 -10.62 5.61
CA ASP A 62 1.94 -11.78 5.09
C ASP A 62 3.42 -11.47 4.88
N GLN A 63 3.75 -10.29 4.33
CA GLN A 63 5.15 -9.87 4.14
C GLN A 63 5.85 -9.55 5.47
N MET A 64 5.13 -9.00 6.44
CA MET A 64 5.65 -8.81 7.78
C MET A 64 5.99 -10.14 8.44
N ASP A 65 5.11 -11.14 8.31
CA ASP A 65 5.32 -12.49 8.83
C ASP A 65 6.49 -13.21 8.13
N VAL A 66 6.71 -12.97 6.84
CA VAL A 66 7.88 -13.47 6.11
C VAL A 66 9.16 -12.95 6.77
N VAL A 67 9.23 -11.64 7.05
CA VAL A 67 10.41 -11.03 7.70
C VAL A 67 10.56 -11.53 9.15
N GLN A 68 9.47 -11.67 9.89
CA GLN A 68 9.46 -12.22 11.24
C GLN A 68 10.05 -13.65 11.27
N ARG A 69 9.55 -14.54 10.41
CA ARG A 69 10.05 -15.92 10.30
C ARG A 69 11.51 -15.96 9.85
N GLY A 70 11.94 -15.05 8.99
CA GLY A 70 13.32 -14.87 8.57
C GLY A 70 14.24 -14.22 9.62
N ARG A 71 13.71 -13.91 10.82
CA ARG A 71 14.43 -13.22 11.91
C ARG A 71 14.97 -11.85 11.51
N GLY A 72 14.30 -11.18 10.55
CA GLY A 72 14.63 -9.81 10.12
C GLY A 72 14.13 -8.71 11.06
N LEU A 73 13.33 -9.06 12.09
CA LEU A 73 12.79 -8.14 13.08
C LEU A 73 13.47 -8.32 14.44
N ALA A 74 13.63 -7.21 15.15
CA ALA A 74 14.16 -7.17 16.51
C ALA A 74 13.07 -7.10 17.59
N GLY A 75 11.85 -6.69 17.22
CA GLY A 75 10.73 -6.50 18.14
C GLY A 75 9.41 -7.05 17.63
N GLY A 76 8.36 -6.84 18.42
CA GLY A 76 6.98 -7.15 18.03
C GLY A 76 6.51 -6.29 16.87
N GLN A 77 5.54 -6.82 16.14
CA GLN A 77 4.86 -6.10 15.05
C GLN A 77 3.49 -5.60 15.52
N GLN A 78 3.04 -4.49 14.96
CA GLN A 78 1.75 -3.92 15.27
C GLN A 78 1.15 -3.23 14.05
N VAL A 79 -0.17 -3.32 13.89
CA VAL A 79 -0.88 -2.58 12.85
C VAL A 79 -0.92 -1.12 13.25
N PHE A 80 -0.40 -0.21 12.41
CA PHE A 80 -0.37 1.22 12.70
C PHE A 80 -1.38 2.03 11.89
N VAL A 81 -1.80 1.54 10.72
CA VAL A 81 -2.90 2.09 9.90
C VAL A 81 -3.55 1.00 9.07
N ARG A 82 -4.71 1.34 8.49
CA ARG A 82 -5.41 0.53 7.48
C ARG A 82 -5.69 1.37 6.24
N ASN A 83 -6.05 0.71 5.14
CA ASN A 83 -6.35 1.37 3.89
C ASN A 83 -7.54 0.70 3.17
N ARG A 84 -8.20 1.46 2.31
CA ARG A 84 -9.26 0.95 1.44
C ARG A 84 -8.78 0.87 0.01
N LEU A 85 -9.46 0.06 -0.79
CA LEU A 85 -9.22 -0.05 -2.22
C LEU A 85 -10.20 0.84 -2.99
N MET A 86 -9.78 1.23 -4.20
CA MET A 86 -10.61 1.89 -5.19
C MET A 86 -10.18 1.47 -6.59
N VAL A 87 -11.06 1.68 -7.57
CA VAL A 87 -10.69 1.60 -8.98
C VAL A 87 -10.31 3.01 -9.46
N ILE A 88 -9.26 3.08 -10.26
CA ILE A 88 -8.88 4.30 -10.99
C ILE A 88 -8.89 4.06 -12.50
N ALA A 89 -9.21 5.12 -13.25
CA ALA A 89 -9.06 5.19 -14.69
C ALA A 89 -8.40 6.53 -15.06
N PRO A 90 -7.82 6.69 -16.27
CA PRO A 90 -7.33 7.98 -16.75
C PRO A 90 -8.43 9.05 -16.69
N ARG A 91 -8.06 10.32 -16.54
CA ARG A 91 -9.01 11.44 -16.43
C ARG A 91 -10.02 11.52 -17.58
N ASP A 92 -9.54 11.31 -18.80
CA ASP A 92 -10.36 11.33 -20.03
C ASP A 92 -11.21 10.06 -20.20
N ASN A 93 -10.90 9.02 -19.46
CA ASN A 93 -11.65 7.77 -19.35
C ASN A 93 -12.20 7.25 -20.71
N PRO A 94 -11.35 7.02 -21.71
CA PRO A 94 -11.81 6.64 -23.05
C PRO A 94 -12.53 5.30 -23.07
N ALA A 95 -12.26 4.42 -22.12
CA ALA A 95 -12.91 3.13 -21.96
C ALA A 95 -14.25 3.18 -21.22
N GLY A 96 -14.65 4.34 -20.70
CA GLY A 96 -15.94 4.53 -19.99
C GLY A 96 -16.07 3.70 -18.71
N ILE A 97 -14.99 3.61 -17.92
CA ILE A 97 -14.98 2.88 -16.64
C ILE A 97 -15.73 3.70 -15.59
N THR A 98 -16.79 3.15 -15.03
CA THR A 98 -17.65 3.80 -14.03
C THR A 98 -17.90 2.93 -12.79
N SER A 99 -17.55 1.64 -12.87
CA SER A 99 -17.78 0.66 -11.82
C SER A 99 -16.73 -0.45 -11.83
N LEU A 100 -16.68 -1.24 -10.75
CA LEU A 100 -15.85 -2.44 -10.67
C LEU A 100 -16.23 -3.47 -11.77
N GLN A 101 -17.53 -3.56 -12.13
CA GLN A 101 -18.02 -4.48 -13.17
C GLN A 101 -17.37 -4.22 -14.54
N ASP A 102 -17.02 -2.96 -14.82
CA ASP A 102 -16.48 -2.57 -16.11
C ASP A 102 -15.11 -3.20 -16.40
N LEU A 103 -14.35 -3.57 -15.35
CA LEU A 103 -13.07 -4.24 -15.50
C LEU A 103 -13.18 -5.61 -16.20
N ALA A 104 -14.37 -6.23 -16.16
CA ALA A 104 -14.64 -7.52 -16.80
C ALA A 104 -15.18 -7.40 -18.24
N LYS A 105 -15.39 -6.19 -18.77
CA LYS A 105 -15.84 -5.99 -20.16
C LYS A 105 -14.75 -6.42 -21.15
N PRO A 106 -15.09 -7.08 -22.24
CA PRO A 106 -14.11 -7.45 -23.28
C PRO A 106 -13.37 -6.23 -23.81
N GLY A 107 -12.04 -6.37 -23.97
CA GLY A 107 -11.19 -5.32 -24.56
C GLY A 107 -10.67 -4.26 -23.59
N ILE A 108 -11.14 -4.24 -22.34
CA ILE A 108 -10.58 -3.37 -21.29
C ILE A 108 -9.15 -3.82 -20.96
N LYS A 109 -8.23 -2.88 -20.88
CA LYS A 109 -6.85 -3.11 -20.45
C LYS A 109 -6.73 -2.80 -18.96
N VAL A 110 -6.52 -3.83 -18.15
CA VAL A 110 -6.31 -3.69 -16.71
C VAL A 110 -4.82 -3.83 -16.39
N VAL A 111 -4.25 -2.93 -15.61
CA VAL A 111 -2.95 -3.14 -14.98
C VAL A 111 -3.16 -3.55 -13.52
N SER A 112 -2.42 -4.57 -13.08
CA SER A 112 -2.49 -5.13 -11.74
C SER A 112 -1.10 -5.23 -11.12
N ALA A 113 -0.97 -5.85 -9.96
CA ALA A 113 0.31 -6.22 -9.39
C ALA A 113 0.52 -7.74 -9.44
N GLN A 114 1.79 -8.16 -9.22
CA GLN A 114 2.11 -9.56 -8.96
C GLN A 114 1.33 -10.05 -7.73
N ALA A 115 0.94 -11.32 -7.71
CA ALA A 115 0.14 -11.90 -6.62
C ALA A 115 0.84 -11.85 -5.25
N SER A 116 2.17 -11.82 -5.24
CA SER A 116 3.00 -11.68 -4.03
C SER A 116 3.08 -10.26 -3.50
N VAL A 117 2.66 -9.27 -4.27
CA VAL A 117 2.65 -7.84 -3.86
C VAL A 117 1.35 -7.55 -3.12
N PRO A 118 1.35 -6.83 -1.99
CA PRO A 118 0.15 -6.59 -1.18
C PRO A 118 -1.08 -6.14 -1.97
N ILE A 119 -0.96 -5.13 -2.84
CA ILE A 119 -2.09 -4.66 -3.66
C ILE A 119 -2.59 -5.74 -4.63
N GLY A 120 -1.72 -6.60 -5.15
CA GLY A 120 -2.11 -7.74 -5.99
C GLY A 120 -2.91 -8.77 -5.20
N TYR A 121 -2.47 -9.10 -3.99
CA TYR A 121 -3.16 -9.98 -3.06
C TYR A 121 -4.55 -9.45 -2.70
N TYR A 122 -4.66 -8.18 -2.28
CA TYR A 122 -5.95 -7.57 -1.95
C TYR A 122 -6.86 -7.44 -3.17
N THR A 123 -6.31 -7.15 -4.35
CA THR A 123 -7.10 -7.15 -5.60
C THR A 123 -7.66 -8.54 -5.90
N ALA A 124 -6.88 -9.60 -5.73
CA ALA A 124 -7.38 -10.97 -5.92
C ALA A 124 -8.48 -11.33 -4.91
N GLN A 125 -8.37 -10.91 -3.65
CA GLN A 125 -9.43 -11.08 -2.65
C GLN A 125 -10.71 -10.34 -3.07
N LEU A 126 -10.62 -9.08 -3.48
CA LEU A 126 -11.72 -8.28 -3.98
C LEU A 126 -12.45 -8.97 -5.13
N LEU A 127 -11.71 -9.40 -6.16
CA LEU A 127 -12.28 -10.04 -7.34
C LEU A 127 -12.92 -11.40 -7.01
N LYS A 128 -12.33 -12.16 -6.10
CA LYS A 128 -12.89 -13.42 -5.60
C LYS A 128 -14.20 -13.18 -4.84
N SER A 129 -14.24 -12.20 -3.95
CA SER A 129 -15.44 -11.79 -3.21
C SER A 129 -16.55 -11.34 -4.17
N ALA A 130 -16.22 -10.48 -5.12
CA ALA A 130 -17.13 -10.02 -6.16
C ALA A 130 -17.68 -11.18 -7.00
N SER A 131 -16.89 -12.21 -7.29
CA SER A 131 -17.38 -13.39 -8.02
C SER A 131 -18.44 -14.18 -7.24
N GLY A 132 -18.49 -14.06 -5.93
CA GLY A 132 -19.54 -14.65 -5.07
C GLY A 132 -20.79 -13.79 -4.97
N HIS A 133 -20.74 -12.55 -5.44
CA HIS A 133 -21.85 -11.61 -5.35
C HIS A 133 -22.75 -11.70 -6.60
N ALA A 134 -24.08 -11.65 -6.40
CA ALA A 134 -25.05 -11.87 -7.47
C ALA A 134 -24.90 -10.93 -8.68
N ASP A 135 -24.49 -9.68 -8.43
CA ASP A 135 -24.40 -8.63 -9.46
C ASP A 135 -23.21 -8.80 -10.42
N PHE A 136 -22.24 -9.68 -10.09
CA PHE A 136 -20.99 -9.83 -10.85
C PHE A 136 -20.89 -11.13 -11.64
N GLY A 137 -21.53 -12.19 -11.14
CA GLY A 137 -21.49 -13.54 -11.71
C GLY A 137 -20.22 -14.32 -11.34
N GLY A 138 -20.35 -15.64 -11.22
CA GLY A 138 -19.32 -16.53 -10.67
C GLY A 138 -17.99 -16.59 -11.46
N ASP A 139 -17.93 -16.01 -12.65
CA ASP A 139 -16.73 -15.96 -13.49
C ASP A 139 -16.08 -14.56 -13.56
N PHE A 140 -16.54 -13.61 -12.72
CA PHE A 140 -16.10 -12.22 -12.75
C PHE A 140 -14.56 -12.10 -12.62
N GLN A 141 -13.96 -12.72 -11.61
CA GLN A 141 -12.51 -12.73 -11.43
C GLN A 141 -11.78 -13.19 -12.69
N ARG A 142 -12.23 -14.31 -13.28
CA ARG A 142 -11.61 -14.86 -14.49
C ARG A 142 -11.72 -13.90 -15.68
N ARG A 143 -12.83 -13.17 -15.81
CA ARG A 143 -13.02 -12.17 -16.89
C ARG A 143 -12.06 -10.99 -16.69
N VAL A 144 -11.95 -10.46 -15.48
CA VAL A 144 -10.98 -9.38 -15.17
C VAL A 144 -9.54 -9.85 -15.42
N GLU A 145 -9.19 -11.08 -14.99
CA GLU A 145 -7.85 -11.64 -15.17
C GLU A 145 -7.44 -11.75 -16.65
N ARG A 146 -8.39 -12.02 -17.57
CA ARG A 146 -8.13 -12.03 -19.01
C ARG A 146 -7.82 -10.65 -19.59
N ASN A 147 -8.26 -9.60 -18.90
CA ASN A 147 -8.04 -8.22 -19.28
C ASN A 147 -6.74 -7.64 -18.70
N VAL A 148 -6.04 -8.39 -17.83
CA VAL A 148 -4.77 -7.95 -17.25
C VAL A 148 -3.66 -7.98 -18.29
N VAL A 149 -3.19 -6.80 -18.68
CA VAL A 149 -2.14 -6.64 -19.72
C VAL A 149 -0.74 -6.59 -19.12
N SER A 150 -0.61 -6.23 -17.83
CA SER A 150 0.69 -6.28 -17.14
C SER A 150 0.52 -6.38 -15.62
N ARG A 151 1.57 -6.84 -14.93
CA ARG A 151 1.64 -7.00 -13.48
C ARG A 151 2.90 -6.34 -12.94
N GLU A 152 2.69 -5.40 -12.05
CA GLU A 152 3.74 -4.53 -11.51
C GLU A 152 4.24 -5.01 -10.14
N ASP A 153 5.43 -4.59 -9.80
CA ASP A 153 6.07 -4.92 -8.51
C ASP A 153 5.70 -3.94 -7.39
N THR A 154 5.07 -2.80 -7.75
CA THR A 154 4.62 -1.79 -6.78
C THR A 154 3.33 -1.11 -7.24
N VAL A 155 2.52 -0.64 -6.30
CA VAL A 155 1.31 0.13 -6.62
C VAL A 155 1.65 1.46 -7.33
N ARG A 156 2.81 2.05 -7.05
CA ARG A 156 3.26 3.28 -7.72
C ARG A 156 3.48 3.09 -9.22
N GLN A 157 3.96 1.93 -9.64
CA GLN A 157 4.07 1.59 -11.06
C GLN A 157 2.69 1.43 -11.71
N ILE A 158 1.72 0.86 -11.00
CA ILE A 158 0.32 0.78 -11.46
C ILE A 158 -0.24 2.19 -11.71
N VAL A 159 -0.14 3.08 -10.71
CA VAL A 159 -0.60 4.48 -10.83
C VAL A 159 0.06 5.17 -12.02
N ALA A 160 1.38 5.03 -12.16
CA ALA A 160 2.12 5.64 -13.27
C ALA A 160 1.63 5.15 -14.65
N LYS A 161 1.33 3.87 -14.80
CA LYS A 161 0.80 3.31 -16.06
C LYS A 161 -0.57 3.88 -16.42
N ILE A 162 -1.45 4.06 -15.43
CA ILE A 162 -2.74 4.72 -15.67
C ILE A 162 -2.53 6.20 -16.05
N GLN A 163 -1.60 6.92 -15.41
CA GLN A 163 -1.27 8.31 -15.76
C GLN A 163 -0.74 8.44 -17.20
N LEU A 164 0.01 7.45 -17.66
CA LEU A 164 0.58 7.42 -19.01
C LEU A 164 -0.41 6.92 -20.08
N GLY A 165 -1.62 6.48 -19.70
CA GLY A 165 -2.61 5.93 -20.62
C GLY A 165 -2.23 4.55 -21.18
N GLU A 166 -1.33 3.82 -20.51
CA GLU A 166 -0.92 2.47 -20.94
C GLU A 166 -1.98 1.40 -20.63
N ALA A 167 -2.94 1.72 -19.72
CA ALA A 167 -4.07 0.87 -19.42
C ALA A 167 -5.31 1.70 -19.09
N ASP A 168 -6.49 1.07 -19.18
CA ASP A 168 -7.79 1.71 -19.01
C ASP A 168 -8.21 1.80 -17.54
N ALA A 169 -7.80 0.85 -16.70
CA ALA A 169 -8.16 0.83 -15.28
C ALA A 169 -7.20 0.01 -14.43
N ALA A 170 -7.24 0.30 -13.13
CA ALA A 170 -6.52 -0.46 -12.10
C ALA A 170 -7.24 -0.40 -10.76
N VAL A 171 -6.98 -1.40 -9.89
CA VAL A 171 -7.28 -1.33 -8.46
C VAL A 171 -6.04 -0.84 -7.73
N VAL A 172 -6.20 0.18 -6.90
CA VAL A 172 -5.15 0.80 -6.08
C VAL A 172 -5.66 1.09 -4.66
N TYR A 173 -4.80 1.53 -3.77
CA TYR A 173 -5.24 2.06 -2.48
C TYR A 173 -5.77 3.50 -2.64
N VAL A 174 -6.74 3.88 -1.82
CA VAL A 174 -7.29 5.25 -1.80
C VAL A 174 -6.18 6.29 -1.62
N THR A 175 -5.18 5.99 -0.80
CA THR A 175 -4.06 6.88 -0.49
C THR A 175 -3.04 7.05 -1.63
N ASP A 176 -3.07 6.19 -2.66
CA ASP A 176 -2.16 6.32 -3.81
C ASP A 176 -2.58 7.45 -4.74
N VAL A 177 -3.86 7.84 -4.71
CA VAL A 177 -4.37 9.00 -5.44
C VAL A 177 -4.26 10.23 -4.54
N THR A 178 -3.03 10.71 -4.40
CA THR A 178 -2.74 11.88 -3.55
C THR A 178 -3.41 13.15 -4.06
N PRO A 179 -3.67 14.17 -3.22
CA PRO A 179 -4.28 15.43 -3.65
C PRO A 179 -3.58 16.09 -4.85
N ARG A 180 -2.26 15.89 -4.97
CA ARG A 180 -1.45 16.46 -6.05
C ARG A 180 -1.74 15.87 -7.44
N ILE A 181 -2.24 14.64 -7.50
CA ILE A 181 -2.49 13.91 -8.76
C ILE A 181 -3.95 13.49 -8.90
N ALA A 182 -4.81 13.86 -7.96
CA ALA A 182 -6.20 13.40 -7.92
C ALA A 182 -7.03 13.81 -9.14
N ASP A 183 -6.71 14.95 -9.75
CA ASP A 183 -7.34 15.48 -10.96
C ASP A 183 -6.94 14.75 -12.25
N GLN A 184 -5.94 13.86 -12.17
CA GLN A 184 -5.49 13.05 -13.30
C GLN A 184 -6.26 11.74 -13.46
N PHE A 185 -7.18 11.43 -12.54
CA PHE A 185 -7.93 10.18 -12.51
C PHE A 185 -9.42 10.36 -12.35
N VAL A 186 -10.16 9.47 -12.99
CA VAL A 186 -11.49 9.09 -12.53
C VAL A 186 -11.32 8.12 -11.36
N ARG A 187 -11.97 8.40 -10.25
CA ARG A 187 -11.91 7.60 -9.01
C ARG A 187 -13.26 6.95 -8.78
N ILE A 188 -13.27 5.65 -8.66
CA ILE A 188 -14.47 4.85 -8.54
C ILE A 188 -14.41 4.09 -7.22
N SER A 189 -15.32 4.42 -6.30
CA SER A 189 -15.44 3.71 -5.02
C SER A 189 -15.97 2.30 -5.24
N LEU A 190 -15.50 1.38 -4.41
CA LEU A 190 -16.05 0.03 -4.37
C LEU A 190 -17.34 -0.01 -3.54
N PRO A 191 -18.27 -0.95 -3.84
CA PRO A 191 -19.38 -1.25 -2.94
C PRO A 191 -18.89 -1.58 -1.52
N GLU A 192 -19.58 -1.11 -0.49
CA GLU A 192 -19.14 -1.28 0.91
C GLU A 192 -19.04 -2.75 1.32
N ASP A 193 -19.93 -3.60 0.84
CA ASP A 193 -19.97 -5.04 1.07
C ASP A 193 -18.86 -5.82 0.34
N LEU A 194 -18.21 -5.19 -0.64
CA LEU A 194 -17.04 -5.72 -1.34
C LEU A 194 -15.73 -5.06 -0.92
N GLN A 195 -15.78 -4.06 -0.03
CA GLN A 195 -14.60 -3.32 0.38
C GLN A 195 -13.61 -4.22 1.14
N VAL A 196 -12.41 -4.39 0.60
CA VAL A 196 -11.31 -5.08 1.27
C VAL A 196 -10.49 -4.06 2.02
N THR A 197 -10.30 -4.28 3.32
CA THR A 197 -9.45 -3.42 4.16
C THR A 197 -8.04 -3.99 4.23
N ALA A 198 -7.09 -3.24 3.70
CA ALA A 198 -5.67 -3.56 3.82
C ALA A 198 -5.13 -3.12 5.18
N THR A 199 -4.37 -3.99 5.86
CA THR A 199 -3.74 -3.71 7.15
C THR A 199 -2.26 -3.45 6.97
N TYR A 200 -1.74 -2.42 7.61
CA TYR A 200 -0.35 -2.00 7.50
C TYR A 200 0.37 -2.21 8.84
N PRO A 201 1.11 -3.31 8.98
CA PRO A 201 1.96 -3.53 10.16
C PRO A 201 3.28 -2.76 10.05
N ILE A 202 3.81 -2.36 11.21
CA ILE A 202 5.14 -1.78 11.40
C ILE A 202 5.88 -2.55 12.50
N ALA A 203 7.19 -2.67 12.37
CA ALA A 203 8.04 -3.30 13.37
C ALA A 203 9.46 -2.72 13.38
N VAL A 204 10.14 -2.85 14.52
CA VAL A 204 11.57 -2.59 14.64
C VAL A 204 12.33 -3.73 13.95
N GLY A 205 13.23 -3.38 13.05
CA GLY A 205 14.07 -4.31 12.30
C GLY A 205 15.44 -4.54 12.95
N ASN A 206 16.23 -5.45 12.35
CA ASN A 206 17.59 -5.77 12.77
C ASN A 206 18.65 -4.82 12.17
N GLY A 207 18.35 -3.50 12.21
CA GLY A 207 19.24 -2.45 11.72
C GLY A 207 20.40 -2.16 12.64
N ARG A 208 21.06 -1.03 12.39
CA ARG A 208 22.25 -0.60 13.17
C ARG A 208 21.91 0.44 14.24
N ASN A 209 20.69 0.99 14.19
CA ASN A 209 20.19 2.00 15.12
C ASN A 209 18.88 1.55 15.77
N PRO A 210 18.87 0.49 16.61
CA PRO A 210 17.65 -0.04 17.21
C PRO A 210 16.89 1.00 18.03
N ALA A 211 17.58 1.85 18.80
CA ALA A 211 16.96 2.93 19.56
C ALA A 211 16.30 3.98 18.65
N GLY A 212 16.87 4.24 17.48
CA GLY A 212 16.27 5.07 16.45
C GLY A 212 15.04 4.42 15.85
N GLY A 213 15.08 3.11 15.59
CA GLY A 213 13.95 2.32 15.09
C GLY A 213 12.79 2.33 16.07
N GLU A 214 13.02 2.05 17.36
CA GLU A 214 12.02 2.12 18.42
C GLU A 214 11.37 3.50 18.51
N ALA A 215 12.18 4.56 18.48
CA ALA A 215 11.65 5.92 18.55
C ALA A 215 10.85 6.30 17.30
N PHE A 216 11.24 5.84 16.11
CA PHE A 216 10.47 6.09 14.88
C PHE A 216 9.14 5.34 14.91
N VAL A 217 9.11 4.07 15.34
CA VAL A 217 7.87 3.31 15.51
C VAL A 217 6.94 4.00 16.51
N ALA A 218 7.45 4.34 17.70
CA ALA A 218 6.67 5.06 18.72
C ALA A 218 6.16 6.42 18.20
N PHE A 219 6.96 7.14 17.41
CA PHE A 219 6.53 8.39 16.78
C PHE A 219 5.39 8.16 15.79
N VAL A 220 5.48 7.16 14.90
CA VAL A 220 4.43 6.83 13.93
C VAL A 220 3.09 6.53 14.62
N GLU A 221 3.12 5.95 15.81
CA GLU A 221 1.93 5.62 16.61
C GLU A 221 1.39 6.80 17.42
N SER A 222 2.16 7.88 17.54
CA SER A 222 1.74 9.05 18.31
C SER A 222 0.51 9.74 17.70
N PRO A 223 -0.35 10.37 18.51
CA PRO A 223 -1.52 11.08 17.99
C PRO A 223 -1.22 12.11 16.90
N PRO A 224 -0.12 12.91 16.96
CA PRO A 224 0.23 13.82 15.88
C PRO A 224 0.54 13.12 14.57
N ALA A 225 1.28 12.01 14.61
CA ALA A 225 1.63 11.22 13.41
C ALA A 225 0.40 10.53 12.83
N GLN A 226 -0.48 9.99 13.68
CA GLN A 226 -1.75 9.39 13.26
C GLN A 226 -2.68 10.42 12.61
N ALA A 227 -2.70 11.66 13.08
CA ALA A 227 -3.43 12.76 12.46
C ALA A 227 -2.88 13.09 11.05
N ILE A 228 -1.56 12.99 10.85
CA ILE A 228 -0.95 13.13 9.52
C ILE A 228 -1.41 11.99 8.61
N LEU A 229 -1.31 10.76 9.06
CA LEU A 229 -1.72 9.58 8.29
C LEU A 229 -3.21 9.65 7.89
N ALA A 230 -4.08 10.09 8.81
CA ALA A 230 -5.49 10.29 8.52
C ALA A 230 -5.73 11.37 7.43
N ARG A 231 -4.97 12.47 7.41
CA ARG A 231 -5.04 13.48 6.34
C ARG A 231 -4.64 12.93 4.97
N TRP A 232 -3.74 11.94 4.95
CA TRP A 232 -3.37 11.21 3.73
C TRP A 232 -4.40 10.16 3.32
N GLY A 233 -5.49 9.97 4.10
CA GLY A 233 -6.58 9.05 3.79
C GLY A 233 -6.43 7.64 4.37
N PHE A 234 -5.42 7.41 5.21
CA PHE A 234 -5.32 6.16 5.97
C PHE A 234 -6.39 6.09 7.05
N LEU A 235 -6.85 4.88 7.33
CA LEU A 235 -7.77 4.59 8.42
C LEU A 235 -6.99 4.26 9.70
N PRO A 236 -7.59 4.48 10.88
CA PRO A 236 -6.97 4.08 12.15
C PRO A 236 -6.72 2.57 12.20
N PRO A 237 -5.79 2.09 13.07
CA PRO A 237 -5.41 0.67 13.13
C PRO A 237 -6.56 -0.27 13.53
N THR A 238 -7.53 0.24 14.31
CA THR A 238 -8.74 -0.50 14.73
C THR A 238 -9.99 0.22 14.22
N ASP A 239 -11.10 -0.52 14.06
CA ASP A 239 -12.40 0.12 13.90
C ASP A 239 -12.68 0.92 15.17
N GLY A 240 -13.04 2.19 15.01
CA GLY A 240 -13.41 3.03 16.14
C GLY A 240 -14.52 2.33 16.95
N ALA A 241 -14.35 2.29 18.27
CA ALA A 241 -15.38 1.84 19.18
C ALA A 241 -16.52 2.86 19.21
#